data_0e8033bfad72e5ddf81911e3f13d34cd
#
_entry.id   0e8033bfad72e5ddf81911e3f13d34cd
#
_cell.length_a   1.000
_cell.length_b   1.000
_cell.length_c   1.000
_cell.angle_alpha   90.00
_cell.angle_beta   90.00
_cell.angle_gamma   90.00
#
_symmetry.space_group_name_H-M   'P 1'
#
loop_
_entity.id
_entity.type
_entity.pdbx_description
1 polymer ?
#
loop_
_entity_poly.entity_id
_entity_poly.type
_entity_poly.pdbx_seq_one_letter_code
_entity_poly.pdbx_strand_id
1 'polypeptide(L)'
;ERWNLTGPYSESKNLFLDSVSTTRERIVRSSYTLDLFRGSQDIEFGAERAQTILDSSLALGVLNPSGIASAALGGLVPVNVPNARSTVEEMRYEPFIIHNWVFNSRMSLESSVLYEDSKISQRGQISKERNYDYVKPKLDFRYDLTPTIQLRGTMEKIVQQLSFNDFVAALDTRDEDRDVQFGNENLKQEWYWNYELNAEYRLPNDIGVASARVFYEDWTDRIERIDVSPSKDNLQGANGNVGDGEKYGAEINSSTRMRMIGLPNLLINASISVEDSRITDPFLGIDRRFSFSWRGRQTLSFRHDLPSKRINWGIRYSNSQDGNRKFYDLIDIEVWDSDPFVTAFFEWRSVDNTTVRFEANQLGNWEFCRKRFRYSGGIAEGYLAELERNCNHRGTTFSLR
;
A
#
# COMPACT_ATOMS: atom_id res chain seq x y z
N GLU A 1 -22.60 0.94 -15.85
CA GLU A 1 -24.07 0.94 -15.78
C GLU A 1 -24.55 -0.27 -14.97
N ARG A 2 -25.59 -0.10 -14.15
CA ARG A 2 -26.26 -1.16 -13.40
C ARG A 2 -27.74 -1.22 -13.78
N TRP A 3 -28.26 -2.45 -13.84
CA TRP A 3 -29.61 -2.73 -14.25
C TRP A 3 -30.33 -3.58 -13.20
N ASN A 4 -31.57 -3.24 -12.88
CA ASN A 4 -32.48 -4.12 -12.15
C ASN A 4 -33.16 -5.07 -13.13
N LEU A 5 -33.13 -6.35 -12.81
CA LEU A 5 -33.87 -7.37 -13.56
C LEU A 5 -35.19 -7.65 -12.82
N THR A 6 -36.29 -7.24 -13.42
CA THR A 6 -37.63 -7.47 -12.86
C THR A 6 -38.37 -8.45 -13.74
N GLY A 7 -38.24 -9.75 -13.45
CA GLY A 7 -38.86 -10.81 -14.22
C GLY A 7 -38.03 -11.22 -15.48
N PRO A 8 -38.51 -12.19 -16.25
CA PRO A 8 -37.69 -12.85 -17.27
C PRO A 8 -37.30 -11.99 -18.49
N TYR A 9 -37.89 -10.80 -18.66
CA TYR A 9 -37.65 -9.94 -19.84
C TYR A 9 -37.72 -8.43 -19.55
N SER A 10 -37.71 -8.01 -18.30
CA SER A 10 -37.78 -6.60 -17.93
C SER A 10 -36.48 -6.16 -17.27
N GLU A 11 -35.80 -5.25 -17.92
CA GLU A 11 -34.57 -4.63 -17.45
C GLU A 11 -34.83 -3.13 -17.25
N SER A 12 -34.47 -2.57 -16.10
CA SER A 12 -34.53 -1.14 -15.87
C SER A 12 -33.15 -0.65 -15.37
N LYS A 13 -32.59 0.32 -16.09
CA LYS A 13 -31.35 0.98 -15.66
C LYS A 13 -31.61 1.70 -14.34
N ASN A 14 -30.78 1.45 -13.34
CA ASN A 14 -30.92 2.09 -12.02
C ASN A 14 -29.69 2.91 -11.61
N LEU A 15 -28.57 2.73 -12.29
CA LEU A 15 -27.34 3.46 -12.05
C LEU A 15 -26.58 3.69 -13.38
N PHE A 16 -26.14 4.92 -13.58
CA PHE A 16 -25.12 5.29 -14.56
C PHE A 16 -23.95 5.94 -13.82
N LEU A 17 -22.76 5.49 -14.12
CA LEU A 17 -21.54 6.03 -13.60
C LEU A 17 -20.53 6.18 -14.74
N ASP A 18 -19.97 7.37 -14.86
CA ASP A 18 -18.84 7.66 -15.73
C ASP A 18 -17.78 8.40 -14.91
N SER A 19 -16.61 7.79 -14.75
CA SER A 19 -15.49 8.33 -14.00
C SER A 19 -14.25 8.32 -14.90
N VAL A 20 -13.71 9.51 -15.14
CA VAL A 20 -12.48 9.69 -15.90
C VAL A 20 -11.46 10.39 -15.03
N SER A 21 -10.27 9.79 -14.94
CA SER A 21 -9.15 10.33 -14.19
C SER A 21 -7.89 10.25 -15.05
N THR A 22 -7.18 11.36 -15.17
CA THR A 22 -5.94 11.45 -15.94
C THR A 22 -4.86 12.07 -15.07
N THR A 23 -3.79 11.32 -14.80
CA THR A 23 -2.63 11.82 -14.07
C THR A 23 -1.47 12.06 -15.03
N ARG A 24 -0.80 13.20 -14.86
CA ARG A 24 0.40 13.58 -15.60
C ARG A 24 1.48 14.00 -14.63
N GLU A 25 2.70 13.55 -14.84
CA GLU A 25 3.83 13.90 -14.01
C GLU A 25 5.01 14.36 -14.87
N ARG A 26 5.75 15.38 -14.39
CA ARG A 26 6.97 15.91 -15.01
C ARG A 26 8.00 16.12 -13.92
N ILE A 27 9.14 15.45 -14.03
CA ILE A 27 10.23 15.53 -13.06
C ILE A 27 11.49 15.97 -13.76
N VAL A 28 12.22 16.89 -13.13
CA VAL A 28 13.57 17.30 -13.52
C VAL A 28 14.44 17.27 -12.28
N ARG A 29 15.50 16.46 -12.30
CA ARG A 29 16.48 16.36 -11.23
C ARG A 29 17.89 16.63 -11.77
N SER A 30 18.68 17.34 -10.97
CA SER A 30 20.12 17.58 -11.23
C SER A 30 20.88 17.44 -9.94
N SER A 31 22.03 16.77 -10.02
CA SER A 31 22.93 16.64 -8.86
C SER A 31 24.39 16.71 -9.30
N TYR A 32 25.23 17.00 -8.35
CA TYR A 32 26.69 17.02 -8.49
C TYR A 32 27.33 16.36 -7.28
N THR A 33 28.30 15.46 -7.52
CA THR A 33 29.03 14.75 -6.48
C THR A 33 30.47 15.24 -6.41
N LEU A 34 30.93 15.50 -5.20
CA LEU A 34 32.31 15.86 -4.88
C LEU A 34 32.98 14.74 -4.08
N ASP A 35 34.02 14.16 -4.62
CA ASP A 35 34.89 13.23 -3.90
C ASP A 35 35.88 13.97 -3.02
N LEU A 36 35.89 13.62 -1.73
CA LEU A 36 36.76 14.24 -0.72
C LEU A 36 37.65 13.19 -0.09
N PHE A 37 38.79 13.64 0.42
CA PHE A 37 39.74 12.82 1.20
C PHE A 37 40.10 11.48 0.52
N ARG A 38 40.40 11.52 -0.80
CA ARG A 38 40.79 10.35 -1.62
C ARG A 38 39.70 9.25 -1.66
N GLY A 39 38.44 9.65 -1.70
CA GLY A 39 37.31 8.73 -1.81
C GLY A 39 36.84 8.11 -0.50
N SER A 40 37.37 8.58 0.66
CA SER A 40 36.80 8.17 1.96
C SER A 40 35.52 8.90 2.33
N GLN A 41 35.26 10.02 1.67
CA GLN A 41 34.02 10.80 1.80
C GLN A 41 33.59 11.30 0.43
N ASP A 42 32.30 11.35 0.21
CA ASP A 42 31.70 12.08 -0.90
C ASP A 42 30.52 12.90 -0.43
N ILE A 43 30.29 14.01 -1.12
CA ILE A 43 29.13 14.87 -0.89
C ILE A 43 28.39 15.02 -2.22
N GLU A 44 27.17 14.56 -2.28
CA GLU A 44 26.25 14.84 -3.37
C GLU A 44 25.29 15.96 -2.93
N PHE A 45 25.10 16.97 -3.78
CA PHE A 45 24.09 17.99 -3.60
C PHE A 45 23.36 18.22 -4.90
N GLY A 46 22.09 18.52 -4.81
CA GLY A 46 21.26 18.68 -5.97
C GLY A 46 19.88 19.23 -5.64
N ALA A 47 19.04 19.26 -6.65
CA ALA A 47 17.64 19.62 -6.51
C ALA A 47 16.78 18.85 -7.51
N GLU A 48 15.56 18.59 -7.08
CA GLU A 48 14.49 18.03 -7.90
C GLU A 48 13.34 19.02 -7.97
N ARG A 49 12.72 19.12 -9.14
CA ARG A 49 11.44 19.79 -9.35
C ARG A 49 10.47 18.79 -9.93
N ALA A 50 9.36 18.59 -9.27
CA ALA A 50 8.28 17.73 -9.72
C ALA A 50 6.99 18.54 -9.93
N GLN A 51 6.26 18.23 -10.99
CA GLN A 51 4.92 18.73 -11.23
C GLN A 51 4.01 17.54 -11.48
N THR A 52 2.99 17.38 -10.64
CA THR A 52 1.99 16.34 -10.81
C THR A 52 0.61 16.97 -10.96
N ILE A 53 -0.15 16.54 -11.96
CA ILE A 53 -1.49 17.07 -12.28
C ILE A 53 -2.45 15.90 -12.37
N LEU A 54 -3.54 15.97 -11.64
CA LEU A 54 -4.70 15.08 -11.75
C LEU A 54 -5.88 15.88 -12.28
N ASP A 55 -6.42 15.47 -13.43
CA ASP A 55 -7.71 15.91 -13.95
C ASP A 55 -8.74 14.79 -13.67
N SER A 56 -9.79 15.08 -12.92
CA SER A 56 -10.84 14.14 -12.57
C SER A 56 -12.22 14.64 -12.93
N SER A 57 -13.05 13.75 -13.45
CA SER A 57 -14.47 14.00 -13.67
C SER A 57 -15.31 12.78 -13.30
N LEU A 58 -16.41 13.01 -12.61
CA LEU A 58 -17.38 12.00 -12.19
C LEU A 58 -18.78 12.43 -12.62
N ALA A 59 -19.49 11.57 -13.33
CA ALA A 59 -20.88 11.75 -13.64
C ALA A 59 -21.70 10.58 -13.06
N LEU A 60 -22.67 10.89 -12.22
CA LEU A 60 -23.53 9.92 -11.54
C LEU A 60 -24.98 10.18 -11.89
N GLY A 61 -25.69 9.16 -12.33
CA GLY A 61 -27.12 9.16 -12.56
C GLY A 61 -27.80 8.01 -11.82
N VAL A 62 -28.95 8.29 -11.20
CA VAL A 62 -29.73 7.29 -10.46
C VAL A 62 -31.17 7.29 -10.92
N LEU A 63 -31.86 6.17 -10.72
CA LEU A 63 -33.28 6.09 -10.92
C LEU A 63 -34.00 6.90 -9.82
N ASN A 64 -34.64 7.98 -10.20
CA ASN A 64 -35.47 8.79 -9.31
C ASN A 64 -36.73 9.23 -10.06
N PRO A 65 -37.93 8.71 -9.69
CA PRO A 65 -39.18 9.03 -10.38
C PRO A 65 -39.59 10.51 -10.32
N SER A 66 -39.05 11.24 -9.33
CA SER A 66 -39.43 12.65 -9.09
C SER A 66 -38.45 13.64 -9.71
N GLY A 67 -37.35 13.16 -10.33
CA GLY A 67 -36.32 14.01 -10.91
C GLY A 67 -36.40 14.14 -12.42
N ILE A 68 -35.67 15.11 -12.98
CA ILE A 68 -35.57 15.32 -14.43
C ILE A 68 -34.50 14.43 -15.00
N ALA A 69 -34.87 13.47 -15.82
CA ALA A 69 -33.95 12.54 -16.46
C ALA A 69 -33.07 13.22 -17.51
N SER A 70 -31.82 12.79 -17.62
CA SER A 70 -30.83 13.25 -18.59
C SER A 70 -30.50 12.16 -19.59
N ALA A 71 -30.61 12.47 -20.87
CA ALA A 71 -30.22 11.55 -21.95
C ALA A 71 -28.72 11.23 -21.90
N ALA A 72 -27.87 12.17 -21.47
CA ALA A 72 -26.43 11.98 -21.31
C ALA A 72 -26.08 10.96 -20.21
N LEU A 73 -26.99 10.70 -19.28
CA LEU A 73 -26.84 9.70 -18.20
C LEU A 73 -27.75 8.48 -18.43
N GLY A 74 -28.05 8.19 -19.71
CA GLY A 74 -28.85 7.03 -20.10
C GLY A 74 -30.29 7.08 -19.61
N GLY A 75 -30.88 8.26 -19.48
CA GLY A 75 -32.27 8.44 -19.01
C GLY A 75 -32.42 8.44 -17.49
N LEU A 76 -31.33 8.56 -16.75
CA LEU A 76 -31.34 8.66 -15.29
C LEU A 76 -31.27 10.11 -14.80
N VAL A 77 -31.61 10.35 -13.57
CA VAL A 77 -31.59 11.67 -12.93
C VAL A 77 -30.17 11.96 -12.46
N PRO A 78 -29.56 13.11 -12.83
CA PRO A 78 -28.24 13.49 -12.35
C PRO A 78 -28.20 13.62 -10.82
N VAL A 79 -27.15 13.09 -10.20
CA VAL A 79 -26.83 13.31 -8.79
C VAL A 79 -25.76 14.41 -8.73
N ASN A 80 -26.03 15.43 -7.90
CA ASN A 80 -25.02 16.44 -7.63
C ASN A 80 -24.01 15.89 -6.63
N VAL A 81 -22.80 15.57 -7.14
CA VAL A 81 -21.68 15.10 -6.32
C VAL A 81 -20.71 16.27 -6.13
N PRO A 82 -20.45 16.72 -4.89
CA PRO A 82 -19.44 17.75 -4.63
C PRO A 82 -18.07 17.32 -5.19
N ASN A 83 -17.35 18.26 -5.77
CA ASN A 83 -16.03 18.01 -6.40
C ASN A 83 -16.02 16.96 -7.53
N ALA A 84 -17.18 16.74 -8.17
CA ALA A 84 -17.29 15.83 -9.31
C ALA A 84 -16.41 16.20 -10.51
N ARG A 85 -16.00 17.46 -10.62
CA ARG A 85 -15.02 17.93 -11.60
C ARG A 85 -13.96 18.74 -10.91
N SER A 86 -12.74 18.29 -10.97
CA SER A 86 -11.61 18.91 -10.27
C SER A 86 -10.31 18.67 -10.98
N THR A 87 -9.45 19.68 -10.98
CA THR A 87 -8.03 19.56 -11.31
C THR A 87 -7.23 19.79 -10.04
N VAL A 88 -6.36 18.85 -9.67
CA VAL A 88 -5.43 18.98 -8.57
C VAL A 88 -4.03 19.01 -9.14
N GLU A 89 -3.26 20.02 -8.79
CA GLU A 89 -1.88 20.21 -9.24
C GLU A 89 -0.96 20.39 -8.04
N GLU A 90 0.13 19.65 -8.01
CA GLU A 90 1.25 19.85 -7.09
C GLU A 90 2.48 20.35 -7.84
N MET A 91 3.11 21.38 -7.27
CA MET A 91 4.46 21.82 -7.63
C MET A 91 5.36 21.61 -6.42
N ARG A 92 6.38 20.76 -6.57
CA ARG A 92 7.30 20.39 -5.51
C ARG A 92 8.74 20.70 -5.91
N TYR A 93 9.49 21.27 -4.98
CA TYR A 93 10.92 21.53 -5.07
C TYR A 93 11.62 20.83 -3.91
N GLU A 94 12.65 20.04 -4.22
CA GLU A 94 13.38 19.25 -3.25
C GLU A 94 14.90 19.41 -3.41
N PRO A 95 15.50 20.51 -2.90
CA PRO A 95 16.94 20.55 -2.74
C PRO A 95 17.40 19.54 -1.69
N PHE A 96 18.55 18.92 -1.93
CA PHE A 96 19.10 17.90 -1.05
C PHE A 96 20.61 17.95 -0.97
N ILE A 97 21.11 17.41 0.13
CA ILE A 97 22.54 17.10 0.35
C ILE A 97 22.64 15.71 0.95
N ILE A 98 23.56 14.90 0.42
CA ILE A 98 23.88 13.56 0.90
C ILE A 98 25.38 13.51 1.16
N HIS A 99 25.78 13.05 2.33
CA HIS A 99 27.17 12.87 2.71
C HIS A 99 27.41 11.39 3.04
N ASN A 100 28.27 10.76 2.31
CA ASN A 100 28.76 9.41 2.57
C ASN A 100 30.13 9.47 3.21
N TRP A 101 30.31 8.80 4.32
CA TRP A 101 31.56 8.72 5.04
C TRP A 101 31.96 7.27 5.34
N VAL A 102 33.06 6.85 4.75
CA VAL A 102 33.70 5.56 5.04
C VAL A 102 34.79 5.80 6.09
N PHE A 103 34.48 5.52 7.37
CA PHE A 103 35.43 5.67 8.46
C PHE A 103 36.60 4.71 8.35
N ASN A 104 36.30 3.46 7.96
CA ASN A 104 37.27 2.39 7.72
C ASN A 104 36.57 1.26 6.93
N SER A 105 37.31 0.15 6.69
CA SER A 105 36.80 -0.99 5.94
C SER A 105 35.55 -1.68 6.56
N ARG A 106 35.19 -1.34 7.80
CA ARG A 106 34.06 -1.97 8.53
C ARG A 106 32.94 -1.00 8.84
N MET A 107 33.17 0.31 8.76
CA MET A 107 32.21 1.31 9.24
C MET A 107 31.98 2.37 8.19
N SER A 108 30.73 2.65 7.89
CA SER A 108 30.31 3.76 7.04
C SER A 108 29.03 4.41 7.58
N LEU A 109 28.89 5.69 7.27
CA LEU A 109 27.72 6.50 7.59
C LEU A 109 27.28 7.23 6.35
N GLU A 110 26.02 7.10 5.98
CA GLU A 110 25.31 8.01 5.08
C GLU A 110 24.47 8.96 5.92
N SER A 111 24.62 10.24 5.70
CA SER A 111 23.75 11.27 6.29
C SER A 111 23.20 12.12 5.18
N SER A 112 21.89 12.37 5.19
CA SER A 112 21.27 13.23 4.21
C SER A 112 20.24 14.15 4.83
N VAL A 113 20.05 15.29 4.19
CA VAL A 113 18.96 16.21 4.46
C VAL A 113 18.34 16.59 3.12
N LEU A 114 17.05 16.40 3.03
CA LEU A 114 16.24 16.88 1.93
C LEU A 114 15.24 17.88 2.49
N TYR A 115 15.07 19.02 1.81
CA TYR A 115 14.05 20.00 2.12
C TYR A 115 12.98 19.96 1.03
N GLU A 116 11.75 19.69 1.41
CA GLU A 116 10.60 19.72 0.52
C GLU A 116 9.86 21.03 0.70
N ASP A 117 9.64 21.74 -0.42
CA ASP A 117 8.70 22.86 -0.53
C ASP A 117 7.69 22.50 -1.61
N SER A 118 6.44 22.28 -1.22
CA SER A 118 5.39 21.87 -2.14
C SER A 118 4.15 22.77 -2.03
N LYS A 119 3.56 23.04 -3.19
CA LYS A 119 2.32 23.77 -3.34
C LYS A 119 1.29 22.90 -4.04
N ILE A 120 0.19 22.62 -3.35
CA ILE A 120 -0.97 21.92 -3.92
C ILE A 120 -2.06 22.94 -4.20
N SER A 121 -2.55 22.97 -5.44
CA SER A 121 -3.68 23.78 -5.88
C SER A 121 -4.79 22.89 -6.43
N GLN A 122 -5.99 23.06 -5.90
CA GLN A 122 -7.22 22.45 -6.40
C GLN A 122 -8.07 23.49 -7.11
N ARG A 123 -8.58 23.15 -8.28
CA ARG A 123 -9.47 23.99 -9.08
C ARG A 123 -10.67 23.19 -9.58
N GLY A 124 -11.83 23.81 -9.65
CA GLY A 124 -13.07 23.19 -10.09
C GLY A 124 -14.26 23.76 -9.32
N GLN A 125 -15.09 22.92 -8.74
CA GLN A 125 -16.20 23.35 -7.89
C GLN A 125 -15.69 23.97 -6.57
N ILE A 126 -14.56 23.49 -6.07
CA ILE A 126 -13.82 24.10 -4.98
C ILE A 126 -12.49 24.61 -5.54
N SER A 127 -12.05 25.78 -5.07
CA SER A 127 -10.73 26.32 -5.37
C SER A 127 -9.99 26.55 -4.06
N LYS A 128 -8.85 25.84 -3.88
CA LYS A 128 -8.04 25.94 -2.68
C LYS A 128 -6.56 25.74 -3.01
N GLU A 129 -5.72 26.50 -2.33
CA GLU A 129 -4.26 26.40 -2.42
C GLU A 129 -3.68 26.10 -1.04
N ARG A 130 -2.60 25.33 -1.00
CA ARG A 130 -1.84 24.97 0.20
C ARG A 130 -0.39 24.86 -0.09
N ASN A 131 0.39 25.29 0.88
CA ASN A 131 1.83 25.15 0.89
C ASN A 131 2.22 24.21 2.04
N TYR A 132 3.20 23.37 1.77
CA TYR A 132 3.79 22.45 2.73
C TYR A 132 5.31 22.59 2.64
N ASP A 133 5.95 22.56 3.79
CA ASP A 133 7.39 22.53 3.89
C ASP A 133 7.84 21.50 4.93
N TYR A 134 8.84 20.71 4.55
CA TYR A 134 9.37 19.66 5.41
C TYR A 134 10.89 19.56 5.29
N VAL A 135 11.54 19.39 6.42
CA VAL A 135 12.92 18.90 6.46
C VAL A 135 12.87 17.39 6.69
N LYS A 136 13.50 16.64 5.79
CA LYS A 136 13.55 15.16 5.79
C LYS A 136 14.99 14.68 6.02
N PRO A 137 15.47 14.61 7.26
CA PRO A 137 16.80 14.09 7.59
C PRO A 137 16.79 12.56 7.58
N LYS A 138 17.94 11.98 7.22
CA LYS A 138 18.22 10.56 7.29
C LYS A 138 19.64 10.32 7.78
N LEU A 139 19.81 9.33 8.64
CA LEU A 139 21.06 8.74 9.05
C LEU A 139 21.01 7.24 8.82
N ASP A 140 22.02 6.69 8.18
CA ASP A 140 22.16 5.27 7.91
C ASP A 140 23.58 4.83 8.25
N PHE A 141 23.73 4.11 9.34
CA PHE A 141 25.01 3.65 9.85
C PHE A 141 25.17 2.15 9.61
N ARG A 142 26.24 1.78 8.98
CA ARG A 142 26.65 0.39 8.71
C ARG A 142 27.88 0.03 9.51
N TYR A 143 27.84 -1.16 10.12
CA TYR A 143 28.97 -1.73 10.85
C TYR A 143 29.15 -3.22 10.54
N ASP A 144 30.27 -3.58 9.92
CA ASP A 144 30.67 -4.97 9.70
C ASP A 144 31.34 -5.49 10.98
N LEU A 145 30.55 -6.07 11.90
CA LEU A 145 30.99 -6.62 13.20
C LEU A 145 32.04 -7.71 12.98
N THR A 146 31.79 -8.59 12.01
CA THR A 146 32.70 -9.60 11.52
C THR A 146 32.64 -9.64 9.99
N PRO A 147 33.51 -10.40 9.27
CA PRO A 147 33.34 -10.58 7.84
C PRO A 147 32.01 -11.18 7.40
N THR A 148 31.29 -11.80 8.32
CA THR A 148 30.01 -12.48 8.06
C THR A 148 28.82 -11.84 8.74
N ILE A 149 29.02 -10.92 9.69
CA ILE A 149 27.92 -10.25 10.42
C ILE A 149 27.99 -8.76 10.15
N GLN A 150 26.94 -8.20 9.59
CA GLN A 150 26.74 -6.78 9.37
C GLN A 150 25.56 -6.29 10.20
N LEU A 151 25.74 -5.14 10.84
CA LEU A 151 24.69 -4.39 11.51
C LEU A 151 24.43 -3.09 10.73
N ARG A 152 23.19 -2.70 10.62
CA ARG A 152 22.78 -1.44 10.00
C ARG A 152 21.70 -0.78 10.86
N GLY A 153 21.92 0.47 11.20
CA GLY A 153 20.95 1.30 11.92
C GLY A 153 20.50 2.46 11.03
N THR A 154 19.20 2.64 10.89
CA THR A 154 18.61 3.73 10.09
C THR A 154 17.70 4.57 10.98
N MET A 155 17.80 5.89 10.86
CA MET A 155 16.88 6.87 11.41
C MET A 155 16.51 7.83 10.30
N GLU A 156 15.23 7.95 9.98
CA GLU A 156 14.76 8.73 8.84
C GLU A 156 13.40 9.37 9.11
N LYS A 157 13.23 10.64 8.74
CA LYS A 157 11.92 11.27 8.68
C LYS A 157 11.33 11.09 7.28
N ILE A 158 10.22 10.37 7.19
CA ILE A 158 9.52 10.07 5.95
C ILE A 158 8.22 10.88 5.91
N VAL A 159 8.01 11.65 4.85
CA VAL A 159 6.77 12.39 4.57
C VAL A 159 6.06 11.68 3.44
N GLN A 160 4.82 11.28 3.67
CA GLN A 160 4.00 10.60 2.68
C GLN A 160 3.40 11.60 1.70
N GLN A 161 3.45 11.29 0.41
CA GLN A 161 2.79 12.11 -0.59
C GLN A 161 1.27 11.93 -0.51
N LEU A 162 0.54 13.04 -0.62
CA LEU A 162 -0.93 12.99 -0.65
C LEU A 162 -1.42 12.33 -1.93
N SER A 163 -2.42 11.46 -1.78
CA SER A 163 -3.15 10.96 -2.94
C SER A 163 -4.07 12.05 -3.46
N PHE A 164 -3.92 12.43 -4.72
CA PHE A 164 -4.79 13.46 -5.31
C PHE A 164 -6.24 13.01 -5.40
N ASN A 165 -6.48 11.70 -5.40
CA ASN A 165 -7.83 11.15 -5.31
C ASN A 165 -8.54 11.51 -4.00
N ASP A 166 -7.78 11.81 -2.95
CA ASP A 166 -8.35 12.19 -1.66
C ASP A 166 -8.91 13.62 -1.65
N PHE A 167 -8.62 14.42 -2.68
CA PHE A 167 -9.15 15.77 -2.86
C PHE A 167 -10.41 15.81 -3.72
N VAL A 168 -10.70 14.74 -4.45
CA VAL A 168 -11.82 14.68 -5.41
C VAL A 168 -12.86 13.67 -4.96
N ALA A 169 -14.10 13.84 -5.41
CA ALA A 169 -15.11 12.82 -5.20
C ALA A 169 -14.79 11.60 -6.08
N ALA A 170 -14.78 10.43 -5.46
CA ALA A 170 -14.57 9.16 -6.12
C ALA A 170 -15.61 8.14 -5.66
N LEU A 171 -15.90 7.15 -6.49
CA LEU A 171 -16.67 5.99 -6.06
C LEU A 171 -15.73 4.97 -5.43
N ASP A 172 -16.16 4.37 -4.34
CA ASP A 172 -15.51 3.17 -3.86
C ASP A 172 -15.85 2.01 -4.79
N THR A 173 -14.94 1.70 -5.71
CA THR A 173 -15.12 0.60 -6.68
C THR A 173 -15.15 -0.78 -6.01
N ARG A 174 -14.83 -0.86 -4.72
CA ARG A 174 -14.93 -2.09 -3.92
C ARG A 174 -16.34 -2.32 -3.42
N ASP A 175 -17.21 -1.30 -3.51
CA ASP A 175 -18.57 -1.34 -3.05
C ASP A 175 -19.55 -1.24 -4.21
N GLU A 176 -20.36 -2.27 -4.39
CA GLU A 176 -21.44 -2.28 -5.39
C GLU A 176 -22.60 -1.35 -5.00
N ASP A 177 -22.64 -0.84 -3.76
CA ASP A 177 -23.75 -0.14 -3.16
C ASP A 177 -23.73 1.40 -3.24
N ARG A 178 -22.83 1.99 -4.03
CA ARG A 178 -22.81 3.43 -4.34
C ARG A 178 -22.17 4.33 -3.29
N ASP A 179 -21.29 3.81 -2.44
CA ASP A 179 -20.61 4.68 -1.51
C ASP A 179 -19.68 5.65 -2.25
N VAL A 180 -20.03 6.92 -2.19
CA VAL A 180 -19.22 8.00 -2.71
C VAL A 180 -18.21 8.38 -1.61
N GLN A 181 -16.94 8.27 -1.92
CA GLN A 181 -15.91 8.86 -1.10
C GLN A 181 -15.83 10.35 -1.43
N PHE A 182 -16.03 11.17 -0.41
CA PHE A 182 -15.94 12.61 -0.58
C PHE A 182 -14.49 13.06 -0.51
N GLY A 183 -14.15 14.06 -1.32
CA GLY A 183 -12.83 14.68 -1.25
C GLY A 183 -12.72 15.54 0.01
N ASN A 184 -11.54 15.54 0.62
CA ASN A 184 -11.22 16.39 1.75
C ASN A 184 -10.15 17.41 1.35
N GLU A 185 -10.59 18.63 1.13
CA GLU A 185 -9.67 19.71 0.81
C GLU A 185 -8.82 20.16 2.02
N ASN A 186 -8.99 19.60 3.22
CA ASN A 186 -8.27 19.94 4.46
C ASN A 186 -7.13 18.97 4.81
N LEU A 187 -6.86 18.00 3.94
CA LEU A 187 -5.77 17.05 4.15
C LEU A 187 -4.40 17.72 4.28
N LYS A 188 -3.62 17.22 5.22
CA LYS A 188 -2.18 17.48 5.37
C LYS A 188 -1.42 16.20 5.06
N GLN A 189 -0.16 16.34 4.64
CA GLN A 189 0.71 15.19 4.50
C GLN A 189 0.96 14.54 5.87
N GLU A 190 0.73 13.24 5.96
CA GLU A 190 1.17 12.45 7.10
C GLU A 190 2.67 12.20 7.01
N TRP A 191 3.33 12.09 8.15
CA TRP A 191 4.75 11.79 8.20
C TRP A 191 5.11 10.98 9.45
N TYR A 192 6.25 10.31 9.41
CA TYR A 192 6.73 9.54 10.55
C TYR A 192 8.24 9.54 10.64
N TRP A 193 8.73 9.37 11.86
CA TRP A 193 10.09 8.96 12.11
C TRP A 193 10.18 7.44 12.04
N ASN A 194 11.05 6.93 11.17
CA ASN A 194 11.40 5.53 11.10
C ASN A 194 12.74 5.28 11.80
N TYR A 195 12.71 4.39 12.77
CA TYR A 195 13.89 3.87 13.47
C TYR A 195 14.01 2.39 13.15
N GLU A 196 15.12 1.98 12.57
CA GLU A 196 15.31 0.61 12.12
C GLU A 196 16.68 0.11 12.55
N LEU A 197 16.73 -1.15 13.01
CA LEU A 197 17.96 -1.91 13.22
C LEU A 197 17.86 -3.21 12.44
N ASN A 198 18.85 -3.45 11.60
CA ASN A 198 18.96 -4.66 10.77
C ASN A 198 20.28 -5.37 11.10
N ALA A 199 20.23 -6.68 11.25
CA ALA A 199 21.37 -7.57 11.39
C ALA A 199 21.35 -8.59 10.24
N GLU A 200 22.41 -8.64 9.45
CA GLU A 200 22.59 -9.63 8.40
C GLU A 200 23.72 -10.61 8.78
N TYR A 201 23.46 -11.89 8.60
CA TYR A 201 24.45 -12.95 8.79
C TYR A 201 24.64 -13.74 7.48
N ARG A 202 25.83 -13.67 6.93
CA ARG A 202 26.26 -14.50 5.81
C ARG A 202 26.70 -15.86 6.34
N LEU A 203 25.99 -16.89 5.92
CA LEU A 203 26.24 -18.26 6.36
C LEU A 203 27.58 -18.78 5.82
N PRO A 204 28.29 -19.63 6.59
CA PRO A 204 29.57 -20.19 6.17
C PRO A 204 29.51 -20.87 4.80
N ASN A 205 30.61 -20.84 4.05
CA ASN A 205 30.75 -21.46 2.74
C ASN A 205 29.74 -20.94 1.69
N ASP A 206 29.31 -19.70 1.81
CA ASP A 206 28.37 -19.04 0.88
C ASP A 206 27.07 -19.82 0.65
N ILE A 207 26.62 -20.57 1.65
CA ILE A 207 25.38 -21.36 1.52
C ILE A 207 24.12 -20.52 1.62
N GLY A 208 24.23 -19.25 2.04
CA GLY A 208 23.07 -18.34 2.10
C GLY A 208 23.26 -17.16 3.05
N VAL A 209 22.14 -16.50 3.31
CA VAL A 209 22.06 -15.33 4.19
C VAL A 209 20.83 -15.44 5.08
N ALA A 210 20.97 -14.97 6.32
CA ALA A 210 19.85 -14.73 7.23
C ALA A 210 19.91 -13.27 7.69
N SER A 211 18.75 -12.63 7.82
CA SER A 211 18.64 -11.28 8.36
C SER A 211 17.53 -11.16 9.37
N ALA A 212 17.71 -10.28 10.34
CA ALA A 212 16.69 -9.90 11.30
C ALA A 212 16.59 -8.37 11.32
N ARG A 213 15.38 -7.87 11.24
CA ARG A 213 15.04 -6.45 11.26
C ARG A 213 14.07 -6.18 12.39
N VAL A 214 14.29 -5.10 13.12
CA VAL A 214 13.29 -4.52 14.03
C VAL A 214 13.09 -3.07 13.66
N PHE A 215 11.87 -2.57 13.79
CA PHE A 215 11.54 -1.19 13.44
C PHE A 215 10.51 -0.60 14.41
N TYR A 216 10.56 0.73 14.52
CA TYR A 216 9.58 1.56 15.20
C TYR A 216 9.31 2.79 14.36
N GLU A 217 8.04 3.09 14.12
CA GLU A 217 7.55 4.24 13.37
C GLU A 217 6.69 5.11 14.28
N ASP A 218 7.07 6.37 14.44
CA ASP A 218 6.34 7.40 15.20
C ASP A 218 5.62 8.32 14.21
N TRP A 219 4.32 8.14 14.08
CA TRP A 219 3.47 8.77 13.08
C TRP A 219 2.84 10.05 13.59
N THR A 220 2.83 11.08 12.73
CA THR A 220 2.14 12.36 12.96
C THR A 220 1.14 12.61 11.84
N ASP A 221 -0.03 13.13 12.21
CA ASP A 221 -1.11 13.47 11.28
C ASP A 221 -1.53 12.28 10.39
N ARG A 222 -1.59 11.05 10.95
CA ARG A 222 -1.98 9.83 10.21
C ARG A 222 -3.28 10.03 9.44
N ILE A 223 -3.33 9.61 8.17
CA ILE A 223 -4.52 9.70 7.32
C ILE A 223 -5.30 8.40 7.41
N GLU A 224 -6.56 8.51 7.87
CA GLU A 224 -7.57 7.45 7.87
C GLU A 224 -8.95 8.04 7.58
N ARG A 225 -10.03 7.31 7.78
CA ARG A 225 -11.40 7.81 7.58
C ARG A 225 -11.82 8.76 8.70
N ILE A 226 -12.47 9.85 8.31
CA ILE A 226 -13.09 10.83 9.20
C ILE A 226 -14.51 11.12 8.76
N ASP A 227 -15.30 11.70 9.67
CA ASP A 227 -16.63 12.24 9.39
C ASP A 227 -16.52 13.67 8.83
N VAL A 228 -17.03 13.87 7.63
CA VAL A 228 -17.14 15.18 6.97
C VAL A 228 -18.63 15.51 6.68
N SER A 229 -19.55 14.87 7.37
CA SER A 229 -20.98 15.01 7.17
C SER A 229 -21.46 16.44 7.38
N PRO A 230 -22.22 17.01 6.46
CA PRO A 230 -22.84 18.32 6.65
C PRO A 230 -24.00 18.29 7.65
N SER A 231 -24.60 17.12 7.88
CA SER A 231 -25.67 16.90 8.86
C SER A 231 -25.78 15.41 9.22
N LYS A 232 -26.50 15.10 10.31
CA LYS A 232 -26.77 13.72 10.76
C LYS A 232 -27.62 12.91 9.75
N ASP A 233 -28.35 13.58 8.88
CA ASP A 233 -29.19 12.94 7.84
C ASP A 233 -28.44 12.76 6.51
N ASN A 234 -27.23 13.32 6.39
CA ASN A 234 -26.40 13.22 5.20
C ASN A 234 -24.96 12.86 5.62
N LEU A 235 -24.77 11.58 5.93
CA LEU A 235 -23.48 11.06 6.39
C LEU A 235 -22.48 10.98 5.22
N GLN A 236 -21.28 11.47 5.44
CA GLN A 236 -20.22 11.54 4.45
C GLN A 236 -18.88 11.21 5.10
N GLY A 237 -18.26 10.11 4.65
CA GLY A 237 -16.91 9.72 5.04
C GLY A 237 -15.89 10.23 4.02
N ALA A 238 -14.74 10.69 4.51
CA ALA A 238 -13.59 11.06 3.67
C ALA A 238 -12.27 10.62 4.33
N ASN A 239 -11.18 10.58 3.56
CA ASN A 239 -9.86 10.48 4.15
C ASN A 239 -9.51 11.80 4.85
N GLY A 240 -8.94 11.71 6.05
CA GLY A 240 -8.55 12.86 6.86
C GLY A 240 -7.48 12.54 7.87
N ASN A 241 -6.87 13.59 8.43
CA ASN A 241 -5.86 13.42 9.46
C ASN A 241 -6.55 13.14 10.79
N VAL A 242 -6.27 11.99 11.38
CA VAL A 242 -6.91 11.51 12.63
C VAL A 242 -6.03 11.69 13.87
N GLY A 243 -4.80 12.21 13.68
CA GLY A 243 -3.84 12.45 14.75
C GLY A 243 -2.64 11.53 14.70
N ASP A 244 -1.95 11.43 15.83
CA ASP A 244 -0.68 10.72 15.95
C ASP A 244 -0.91 9.23 16.23
N GLY A 245 0.04 8.41 15.81
CA GLY A 245 -0.01 6.96 15.97
C GLY A 245 1.38 6.35 16.00
N GLU A 246 1.45 5.07 16.31
CA GLU A 246 2.71 4.33 16.33
C GLU A 246 2.57 2.99 15.62
N LYS A 247 3.67 2.53 15.02
CA LYS A 247 3.76 1.20 14.42
C LYS A 247 5.13 0.61 14.71
N TYR A 248 5.18 -0.66 15.06
CA TYR A 248 6.43 -1.37 15.34
C TYR A 248 6.34 -2.82 14.92
N GLY A 249 7.50 -3.42 14.71
CA GLY A 249 7.53 -4.81 14.29
C GLY A 249 8.92 -5.39 14.19
N ALA A 250 8.92 -6.67 13.86
CA ALA A 250 10.13 -7.42 13.59
C ALA A 250 9.94 -8.32 12.36
N GLU A 251 11.03 -8.54 11.63
CA GLU A 251 11.07 -9.40 10.46
C GLU A 251 12.33 -10.25 10.46
N ILE A 252 12.19 -11.53 10.12
CA ILE A 252 13.29 -12.46 9.92
C ILE A 252 13.20 -13.01 8.51
N ASN A 253 14.29 -12.90 7.76
CA ASN A 253 14.41 -13.45 6.42
C ASN A 253 15.58 -14.42 6.37
N SER A 254 15.44 -15.50 5.60
CA SER A 254 16.52 -16.41 5.30
C SER A 254 16.42 -16.94 3.88
N SER A 255 17.57 -17.04 3.22
CA SER A 255 17.73 -17.70 1.92
C SER A 255 18.94 -18.62 2.00
N THR A 256 18.72 -19.93 2.04
CA THR A 256 19.76 -20.89 2.39
C THR A 256 19.72 -22.13 1.52
N ARG A 257 20.87 -22.52 0.98
CA ARG A 257 21.07 -23.82 0.31
C ARG A 257 21.36 -24.91 1.33
N MET A 258 20.68 -26.02 1.21
CA MET A 258 20.72 -27.14 2.18
C MET A 258 21.93 -28.06 2.01
N ARG A 259 23.09 -27.49 1.67
CA ARG A 259 24.34 -28.25 1.57
C ARG A 259 24.70 -28.99 2.86
N MET A 260 24.37 -28.39 4.02
CA MET A 260 24.65 -28.96 5.33
C MET A 260 24.00 -30.33 5.59
N ILE A 261 22.90 -30.63 4.87
CA ILE A 261 22.20 -31.92 4.95
C ILE A 261 22.39 -32.77 3.67
N GLY A 262 23.43 -32.47 2.87
CA GLY A 262 23.74 -33.20 1.65
C GLY A 262 22.87 -32.82 0.44
N LEU A 263 22.09 -31.74 0.48
CA LEU A 263 21.21 -31.27 -0.59
C LEU A 263 21.68 -29.89 -1.11
N PRO A 264 22.82 -29.78 -1.79
CA PRO A 264 23.39 -28.50 -2.20
C PRO A 264 22.53 -27.71 -3.20
N ASN A 265 21.67 -28.40 -3.92
CA ASN A 265 20.78 -27.83 -4.94
C ASN A 265 19.37 -27.54 -4.42
N LEU A 266 19.10 -27.76 -3.13
CA LEU A 266 17.87 -27.36 -2.48
C LEU A 266 18.05 -25.99 -1.85
N LEU A 267 17.30 -25.00 -2.34
CA LEU A 267 17.20 -23.65 -1.80
C LEU A 267 15.93 -23.51 -0.98
N ILE A 268 16.05 -23.05 0.25
CA ILE A 268 14.93 -22.69 1.11
C ILE A 268 14.94 -21.18 1.33
N ASN A 269 13.80 -20.53 1.08
CA ASN A 269 13.59 -19.13 1.48
C ASN A 269 12.47 -19.10 2.52
N ALA A 270 12.72 -18.40 3.61
CA ALA A 270 11.76 -18.17 4.68
C ALA A 270 11.71 -16.68 5.01
N SER A 271 10.52 -16.15 5.19
CA SER A 271 10.28 -14.80 5.67
C SER A 271 9.15 -14.86 6.68
N ILE A 272 9.37 -14.28 7.85
CA ILE A 272 8.37 -14.13 8.91
C ILE A 272 8.45 -12.69 9.38
N SER A 273 7.31 -11.99 9.36
CA SER A 273 7.17 -10.66 9.94
C SER A 273 6.03 -10.65 10.95
N VAL A 274 6.21 -9.89 12.01
CA VAL A 274 5.18 -9.55 12.99
C VAL A 274 5.20 -8.05 13.19
N GLU A 275 4.01 -7.43 13.21
CA GLU A 275 3.88 -5.99 13.42
C GLU A 275 2.62 -5.68 14.22
N ASP A 276 2.65 -4.58 14.94
CA ASP A 276 1.46 -3.99 15.55
C ASP A 276 1.49 -2.47 15.38
N SER A 277 0.34 -1.84 15.54
CA SER A 277 0.18 -0.41 15.40
C SER A 277 -0.94 0.09 16.31
N ARG A 278 -0.87 1.36 16.69
CA ARG A 278 -1.86 1.99 17.56
C ARG A 278 -2.21 3.38 17.10
N ILE A 279 -3.50 3.66 17.06
CA ILE A 279 -4.07 4.98 16.80
C ILE A 279 -5.41 5.08 17.52
N THR A 280 -5.80 6.28 17.93
CA THR A 280 -7.14 6.52 18.47
C THR A 280 -8.14 6.64 17.33
N ASP A 281 -9.17 5.80 17.35
CA ASP A 281 -10.24 5.83 16.35
C ASP A 281 -11.05 7.13 16.45
N PRO A 282 -11.24 7.90 15.37
CA PRO A 282 -11.93 9.18 15.43
C PRO A 282 -13.46 9.05 15.65
N PHE A 283 -14.04 7.88 15.35
CA PHE A 283 -15.47 7.64 15.51
C PHE A 283 -15.80 7.07 16.89
N LEU A 284 -14.99 6.11 17.36
CA LEU A 284 -15.27 5.33 18.57
C LEU A 284 -14.51 5.83 19.79
N GLY A 285 -13.46 6.65 19.60
CA GLY A 285 -12.61 7.15 20.69
C GLY A 285 -11.79 6.06 21.40
N ILE A 286 -11.60 4.90 20.78
CA ILE A 286 -10.84 3.77 21.35
C ILE A 286 -9.52 3.60 20.59
N ASP A 287 -8.53 3.04 21.26
CA ASP A 287 -7.29 2.67 20.60
C ASP A 287 -7.49 1.41 19.75
N ARG A 288 -6.98 1.46 18.51
CA ARG A 288 -7.01 0.35 17.57
C ARG A 288 -5.78 0.33 16.67
N ARG A 289 -5.60 -0.72 15.91
CA ARG A 289 -4.58 -0.77 14.85
C ARG A 289 -4.95 0.14 13.68
N PHE A 290 -3.96 0.54 12.91
CA PHE A 290 -4.15 1.20 11.62
C PHE A 290 -5.06 0.37 10.72
N SER A 291 -5.88 1.01 9.92
CA SER A 291 -6.71 0.33 8.93
C SER A 291 -5.85 -0.47 7.97
N PHE A 292 -6.32 -1.66 7.58
CA PHE A 292 -5.61 -2.63 6.74
C PHE A 292 -4.25 -3.13 7.28
N SER A 293 -3.89 -2.83 8.51
CA SER A 293 -2.65 -3.31 9.13
C SER A 293 -2.68 -4.83 9.32
N TRP A 294 -1.58 -5.47 8.98
CA TRP A 294 -1.36 -6.90 9.23
C TRP A 294 -0.75 -7.07 10.63
N ARG A 295 -1.02 -8.21 11.26
CA ARG A 295 -0.34 -8.59 12.50
C ARG A 295 0.89 -9.44 12.26
N GLY A 296 0.88 -10.16 11.16
CA GLY A 296 2.02 -10.96 10.76
C GLY A 296 1.85 -11.55 9.36
N ARG A 297 2.98 -11.85 8.76
CA ARG A 297 3.06 -12.54 7.47
C ARG A 297 4.13 -13.60 7.56
N GLN A 298 3.90 -14.70 6.87
CA GLN A 298 4.89 -15.75 6.70
C GLN A 298 4.92 -16.23 5.26
N THR A 299 6.12 -16.42 4.75
CA THR A 299 6.35 -17.05 3.46
C THR A 299 7.42 -18.11 3.64
N LEU A 300 7.14 -19.31 3.18
CA LEU A 300 8.10 -20.40 3.10
C LEU A 300 8.11 -20.94 1.69
N SER A 301 9.27 -21.01 1.07
CA SER A 301 9.40 -21.63 -0.23
C SER A 301 10.64 -22.49 -0.31
N PHE A 302 10.56 -23.54 -1.06
CA PHE A 302 11.73 -24.31 -1.47
C PHE A 302 11.76 -24.53 -2.99
N ARG A 303 12.96 -24.55 -3.51
CA ARG A 303 13.25 -24.88 -4.89
C ARG A 303 14.37 -25.92 -4.91
N HIS A 304 14.13 -27.01 -5.58
CA HIS A 304 15.14 -28.07 -5.77
C HIS A 304 15.51 -28.17 -7.25
N ASP A 305 16.78 -27.89 -7.53
CA ASP A 305 17.35 -27.99 -8.85
C ASP A 305 18.02 -29.37 -9.00
N LEU A 306 17.65 -30.10 -10.04
CA LEU A 306 18.21 -31.42 -10.41
C LEU A 306 18.96 -31.28 -11.76
N PRO A 307 20.19 -30.75 -11.78
CA PRO A 307 20.89 -30.41 -13.03
C PRO A 307 21.09 -31.60 -13.96
N SER A 308 21.40 -32.78 -13.40
CA SER A 308 21.60 -34.02 -14.19
C SER A 308 20.33 -34.47 -14.93
N LYS A 309 19.16 -34.13 -14.42
CA LYS A 309 17.85 -34.41 -15.00
C LYS A 309 17.26 -33.20 -15.75
N ARG A 310 17.90 -32.03 -15.66
CA ARG A 310 17.41 -30.77 -16.19
C ARG A 310 16.00 -30.41 -15.68
N ILE A 311 15.77 -30.70 -14.42
CA ILE A 311 14.48 -30.50 -13.75
C ILE A 311 14.68 -29.52 -12.60
N ASN A 312 13.72 -28.61 -12.44
CA ASN A 312 13.57 -27.77 -11.27
C ASN A 312 12.14 -27.92 -10.76
N TRP A 313 11.93 -27.98 -9.47
CA TRP A 313 10.61 -28.02 -8.88
C TRP A 313 10.61 -27.31 -7.52
N GLY A 314 9.46 -26.87 -7.10
CA GLY A 314 9.33 -26.20 -5.83
C GLY A 314 7.90 -25.94 -5.41
N ILE A 315 7.78 -25.55 -4.14
CA ILE A 315 6.51 -25.16 -3.51
C ILE A 315 6.75 -23.84 -2.77
N ARG A 316 5.76 -22.99 -2.80
CA ARG A 316 5.71 -21.77 -2.00
C ARG A 316 4.40 -21.76 -1.21
N TYR A 317 4.54 -21.53 0.07
CA TYR A 317 3.47 -21.25 1.01
C TYR A 317 3.54 -19.79 1.44
N SER A 318 2.42 -19.10 1.48
CA SER A 318 2.32 -17.73 1.98
C SER A 318 1.04 -17.59 2.78
N ASN A 319 1.14 -16.99 3.96
CA ASN A 319 0.01 -16.75 4.85
C ASN A 319 0.14 -15.39 5.55
N SER A 320 -1.00 -14.82 5.88
CA SER A 320 -1.10 -13.66 6.76
C SER A 320 -1.64 -14.13 8.09
N GLN A 321 -0.82 -14.00 9.15
CA GLN A 321 -1.26 -14.34 10.49
C GLN A 321 -2.21 -13.25 11.00
N ASP A 322 -3.25 -13.66 11.71
CA ASP A 322 -4.34 -12.78 12.13
C ASP A 322 -4.89 -12.03 10.92
N GLY A 323 -5.40 -12.81 9.96
CA GLY A 323 -5.87 -12.36 8.64
C GLY A 323 -7.00 -11.34 8.67
N ASN A 324 -7.55 -11.06 9.84
CA ASN A 324 -8.61 -10.09 10.07
C ASN A 324 -8.09 -8.67 9.99
N ARG A 325 -7.71 -8.23 8.79
CA ARG A 325 -7.47 -6.82 8.56
C ARG A 325 -8.79 -6.09 8.67
N LYS A 326 -8.84 -5.07 9.52
CA LYS A 326 -10.02 -4.24 9.68
C LYS A 326 -9.83 -2.92 8.96
N PHE A 327 -10.93 -2.43 8.42
CA PHE A 327 -11.07 -1.08 7.90
C PHE A 327 -12.28 -0.45 8.58
N TYR A 328 -12.09 0.76 9.08
CA TYR A 328 -13.13 1.50 9.79
C TYR A 328 -13.54 2.68 8.94
N ASP A 329 -14.83 2.81 8.67
CA ASP A 329 -15.43 3.98 8.03
C ASP A 329 -16.57 4.51 8.91
N LEU A 330 -17.14 5.64 8.53
CA LEU A 330 -18.18 6.34 9.27
C LEU A 330 -19.40 5.46 9.56
N ILE A 331 -19.83 4.68 8.58
CA ILE A 331 -21.07 3.88 8.65
C ILE A 331 -20.82 2.37 8.65
N ASP A 332 -19.60 1.93 8.47
CA ASP A 332 -19.29 0.50 8.43
C ASP A 332 -17.91 0.12 8.97
N ILE A 333 -17.79 -1.16 9.26
CA ILE A 333 -16.51 -1.81 9.61
C ILE A 333 -16.34 -3.01 8.69
N GLU A 334 -15.27 -3.02 7.92
CA GLU A 334 -14.91 -4.16 7.10
C GLU A 334 -13.88 -5.04 7.81
N VAL A 335 -14.00 -6.34 7.61
CA VAL A 335 -13.05 -7.35 8.07
C VAL A 335 -12.66 -8.22 6.90
N TRP A 336 -11.37 -8.24 6.60
CA TRP A 336 -10.81 -8.94 5.45
C TRP A 336 -9.99 -10.14 5.94
N ASP A 337 -10.32 -11.32 5.41
CA ASP A 337 -9.69 -12.59 5.76
C ASP A 337 -9.28 -13.34 4.51
N SER A 338 -8.19 -14.10 4.57
CA SER A 338 -7.71 -14.91 3.44
C SER A 338 -7.05 -16.18 3.92
N ASP A 339 -7.34 -17.27 3.23
CA ASP A 339 -6.64 -18.54 3.42
C ASP A 339 -5.16 -18.44 3.04
N PRO A 340 -4.34 -19.36 3.54
CA PRO A 340 -2.98 -19.53 3.07
C PRO A 340 -2.92 -19.80 1.56
N PHE A 341 -1.98 -19.13 0.90
CA PHE A 341 -1.77 -19.27 -0.54
C PHE A 341 -0.63 -20.23 -0.82
N VAL A 342 -0.92 -21.32 -1.54
CA VAL A 342 0.05 -22.36 -1.88
C VAL A 342 0.20 -22.48 -3.38
N THR A 343 1.44 -22.44 -3.87
CA THR A 343 1.78 -22.68 -5.28
C THR A 343 2.82 -23.78 -5.38
N ALA A 344 2.76 -24.57 -6.45
CA ALA A 344 3.80 -25.51 -6.79
C ALA A 344 4.15 -25.39 -8.27
N PHE A 345 5.39 -25.64 -8.60
CA PHE A 345 5.83 -25.68 -9.99
C PHE A 345 6.75 -26.84 -10.26
N PHE A 346 6.75 -27.28 -11.52
CA PHE A 346 7.67 -28.22 -12.10
C PHE A 346 8.15 -27.67 -13.43
N GLU A 347 9.45 -27.65 -13.64
CA GLU A 347 10.10 -27.11 -14.83
C GLU A 347 11.08 -28.15 -15.39
N TRP A 348 10.97 -28.39 -16.67
CA TRP A 348 11.91 -29.25 -17.39
C TRP A 348 12.52 -28.49 -18.54
N ARG A 349 13.84 -28.63 -18.70
CA ARG A 349 14.60 -27.96 -19.76
C ARG A 349 15.14 -29.01 -20.74
N SER A 350 14.77 -28.86 -22.01
CA SER A 350 15.25 -29.74 -23.09
C SER A 350 16.73 -29.46 -23.44
N VAL A 351 17.30 -30.33 -24.27
CA VAL A 351 18.65 -30.20 -24.82
C VAL A 351 18.77 -28.93 -25.66
N ASP A 352 17.72 -28.56 -26.38
CA ASP A 352 17.64 -27.43 -27.30
C ASP A 352 17.27 -26.10 -26.61
N ASN A 353 17.46 -26.01 -25.27
CA ASN A 353 17.12 -24.88 -24.45
C ASN A 353 15.62 -24.51 -24.38
N THR A 354 14.73 -25.35 -24.87
CA THR A 354 13.29 -25.21 -24.67
C THR A 354 12.99 -25.53 -23.21
N THR A 355 12.29 -24.63 -22.53
CA THR A 355 11.84 -24.82 -21.14
C THR A 355 10.33 -25.04 -21.13
N VAL A 356 9.90 -26.13 -20.51
CA VAL A 356 8.50 -26.42 -20.24
C VAL A 356 8.24 -26.29 -18.75
N ARG A 357 7.34 -25.40 -18.38
CA ARG A 357 6.97 -25.13 -16.98
C ARG A 357 5.51 -25.44 -16.77
N PHE A 358 5.24 -26.35 -15.84
CA PHE A 358 3.94 -26.60 -15.27
C PHE A 358 3.83 -25.90 -13.92
N GLU A 359 2.74 -25.20 -13.70
CA GLU A 359 2.51 -24.45 -12.45
C GLU A 359 1.09 -24.70 -11.97
N ALA A 360 0.95 -25.00 -10.67
CA ALA A 360 -0.31 -25.12 -9.98
C ALA A 360 -0.40 -24.03 -8.92
N ASN A 361 -1.40 -23.18 -9.06
CA ASN A 361 -1.64 -22.06 -8.14
C ASN A 361 -2.89 -22.33 -7.30
N GLN A 362 -2.92 -21.76 -6.11
CA GLN A 362 -4.05 -21.86 -5.18
C GLN A 362 -4.40 -23.30 -4.81
N LEU A 363 -3.35 -24.10 -4.52
CA LEU A 363 -3.54 -25.45 -4.01
C LEU A 363 -4.31 -25.39 -2.68
N GLY A 364 -5.37 -26.19 -2.56
CA GLY A 364 -6.18 -26.28 -1.35
C GLY A 364 -7.46 -25.42 -1.35
N ASN A 365 -7.92 -24.94 -2.52
CA ASN A 365 -9.16 -24.13 -2.64
C ASN A 365 -9.09 -22.83 -1.83
N TRP A 366 -8.26 -21.93 -2.26
CA TRP A 366 -8.06 -20.64 -1.62
C TRP A 366 -9.35 -19.82 -1.57
N GLU A 367 -9.69 -19.34 -0.38
CA GLU A 367 -10.80 -18.44 -0.13
C GLU A 367 -10.28 -17.08 0.36
N PHE A 368 -10.91 -16.02 -0.12
CA PHE A 368 -10.71 -14.68 0.34
C PHE A 368 -12.07 -14.06 0.65
N CYS A 369 -12.28 -13.64 1.89
CA CYS A 369 -13.56 -13.13 2.36
C CYS A 369 -13.45 -11.66 2.80
N ARG A 370 -14.46 -10.89 2.47
CA ARG A 370 -14.80 -9.62 3.09
C ARG A 370 -16.08 -9.79 3.90
N LYS A 371 -16.05 -9.44 5.18
CA LYS A 371 -17.23 -9.25 6.02
C LYS A 371 -17.38 -7.77 6.24
N ARG A 372 -18.59 -7.25 6.08
CA ARG A 372 -18.93 -5.86 6.25
C ARG A 372 -20.07 -5.74 7.24
N PHE A 373 -19.82 -4.97 8.28
CA PHE A 373 -20.79 -4.64 9.32
C PHE A 373 -21.25 -3.23 9.06
N ARG A 374 -22.46 -3.07 8.51
CA ARG A 374 -23.02 -1.77 8.16
C ARG A 374 -24.02 -1.33 9.21
N TYR A 375 -23.92 -0.08 9.64
CA TYR A 375 -24.74 0.51 10.69
C TYR A 375 -25.76 1.49 10.11
N SER A 376 -26.92 1.61 10.78
CA SER A 376 -27.92 2.60 10.44
C SER A 376 -27.57 3.95 11.08
N GLY A 377 -26.70 4.70 10.49
CA GLY A 377 -26.09 5.88 11.08
C GLY A 377 -24.58 5.66 11.28
N GLY A 378 -23.93 6.53 12.05
CA GLY A 378 -22.51 6.37 12.35
C GLY A 378 -22.23 5.11 13.21
N ILE A 379 -21.04 4.52 13.06
CA ILE A 379 -20.66 3.31 13.83
C ILE A 379 -20.64 3.52 15.34
N ALA A 380 -20.56 4.77 15.81
CA ALA A 380 -20.58 5.11 17.23
C ALA A 380 -21.98 5.11 17.85
N GLU A 381 -22.98 5.54 17.12
CA GLU A 381 -24.34 5.79 17.64
C GLU A 381 -25.39 4.87 17.01
N GLY A 382 -25.08 4.27 15.85
CA GLY A 382 -25.99 3.46 15.08
C GLY A 382 -26.14 2.03 15.61
N TYR A 383 -27.18 1.33 15.16
CA TYR A 383 -27.31 -0.11 15.36
C TYR A 383 -26.89 -0.87 14.10
N LEU A 384 -26.41 -2.09 14.27
CA LEU A 384 -26.04 -2.95 13.14
C LEU A 384 -27.29 -3.25 12.31
N ALA A 385 -27.32 -2.71 11.09
CA ALA A 385 -28.45 -2.84 10.17
C ALA A 385 -28.25 -3.99 9.19
N GLU A 386 -27.01 -4.25 8.77
CA GLU A 386 -26.70 -5.24 7.76
C GLU A 386 -25.36 -5.92 8.04
N LEU A 387 -25.31 -7.22 7.78
CA LEU A 387 -24.09 -8.02 7.74
C LEU A 387 -23.93 -8.61 6.35
N GLU A 388 -22.99 -8.10 5.57
CA GLU A 388 -22.61 -8.65 4.28
C GLU A 388 -21.40 -9.59 4.45
N ARG A 389 -21.42 -10.73 3.77
CA ARG A 389 -20.27 -11.60 3.60
C ARG A 389 -20.07 -11.90 2.12
N ASN A 390 -18.99 -11.39 1.58
CA ASN A 390 -18.59 -11.65 0.20
C ASN A 390 -17.29 -12.47 0.19
N CYS A 391 -17.36 -13.66 -0.36
CA CYS A 391 -16.23 -14.59 -0.41
C CYS A 391 -15.93 -14.99 -1.86
N ASN A 392 -14.69 -14.82 -2.24
CA ASN A 392 -14.15 -15.29 -3.51
C ASN A 392 -13.46 -16.63 -3.29
N HIS A 393 -14.04 -17.67 -3.87
CA HIS A 393 -13.40 -18.99 -3.93
C HIS A 393 -12.66 -19.14 -5.26
N ARG A 394 -11.36 -19.35 -5.17
CA ARG A 394 -10.58 -19.68 -6.36
C ARG A 394 -10.07 -21.10 -6.23
N GLY A 395 -10.57 -21.98 -7.09
CA GLY A 395 -10.05 -23.33 -7.22
C GLY A 395 -8.61 -23.33 -7.71
N THR A 396 -7.96 -24.48 -7.59
CA THR A 396 -6.61 -24.68 -8.12
C THR A 396 -6.58 -24.41 -9.63
N THR A 397 -5.69 -23.51 -10.04
CA THR A 397 -5.48 -23.21 -11.46
C THR A 397 -4.16 -23.82 -11.93
N PHE A 398 -4.17 -24.36 -13.14
CA PHE A 398 -3.00 -24.96 -13.77
C PHE A 398 -2.60 -24.14 -14.98
N SER A 399 -1.31 -23.90 -15.15
CA SER A 399 -0.76 -23.28 -16.35
C SER A 399 0.40 -24.10 -16.88
N LEU A 400 0.52 -24.14 -18.20
CA LEU A 400 1.64 -24.71 -18.96
C LEU A 400 2.24 -23.59 -19.81
N ARG A 401 3.54 -23.40 -19.72
CA ARG A 401 4.29 -22.38 -20.46
C ARG A 401 5.47 -22.99 -21.17
#